data_880ce61829dfb00beeb20d522bd75d2e
#
_entry.id   880ce61829dfb00beeb20d522bd75d2e
#
_cell.length_a   1.000
_cell.length_b   1.000
_cell.length_c   1.000
_cell.angle_alpha   90.00
_cell.angle_beta   90.00
_cell.angle_gamma   90.00
#
_symmetry.space_group_name_H-M   'P 1'
#
loop_
_entity.id
_entity.type
_entity.pdbx_description
1 polymer ?
#
loop_
_entity_poly.entity_id
_entity_poly.type
_entity_poly.pdbx_seq_one_letter_code
_entity_poly.pdbx_strand_id
1 'polypeptide(L)'
;MKIIFLDIDGVLNCDKTPNPRKFPYIVDNKLLTRLKKLLDRTGAKVVLSSSWRCDPVGLFAAKHWGVPFIDVCPDKPRSPRRNELLAWLSAHPRATRYVVIDDEDDELDDLPLFQPSAKTGLTMDIVRGAAKYLNGETDETMRASAVVRLGQNIHSLFKRNKS
;
A
#
# COMPACT_ATOMS: atom_id res chain seq x y z
N MET A 1 -16.56 6.82 -1.59
CA MET A 1 -15.96 5.53 -2.05
C MET A 1 -14.68 5.31 -1.27
N LYS A 2 -14.47 4.09 -0.73
CA LYS A 2 -13.23 3.70 -0.03
C LYS A 2 -12.22 3.14 -1.03
N ILE A 3 -10.94 3.53 -0.91
CA ILE A 3 -9.87 3.15 -1.84
C ILE A 3 -8.69 2.52 -1.08
N ILE A 4 -8.09 1.51 -1.70
CA ILE A 4 -6.80 0.95 -1.33
C ILE A 4 -5.86 1.22 -2.50
N PHE A 5 -4.86 2.10 -2.30
CA PHE A 5 -3.71 2.16 -3.19
C PHE A 5 -2.80 0.99 -2.86
N LEU A 6 -2.53 0.17 -3.86
CA LEU A 6 -1.91 -1.13 -3.65
C LEU A 6 -0.61 -1.25 -4.45
N ASP A 7 0.48 -1.52 -3.75
CA ASP A 7 1.67 -2.09 -4.37
C ASP A 7 1.58 -3.63 -4.43
N ILE A 8 2.41 -4.28 -5.24
CA ILE A 8 2.44 -5.74 -5.41
C ILE A 8 3.71 -6.34 -4.84
N ASP A 9 4.88 -5.83 -5.22
CA ASP A 9 6.15 -6.35 -4.73
C ASP A 9 6.28 -6.04 -3.23
N GLY A 10 6.77 -7.00 -2.43
CA GLY A 10 6.78 -6.85 -0.98
C GLY A 10 5.42 -6.84 -0.28
N VAL A 11 4.30 -6.79 -1.02
CA VAL A 11 2.92 -6.75 -0.51
C VAL A 11 2.15 -8.01 -0.84
N LEU A 12 1.93 -8.31 -2.13
CA LEU A 12 1.26 -9.52 -2.61
C LEU A 12 2.24 -10.63 -3.05
N ASN A 13 3.52 -10.36 -2.99
CA ASN A 13 4.60 -11.33 -2.96
C ASN A 13 5.57 -10.94 -1.84
N CYS A 14 6.50 -11.81 -1.50
CA CYS A 14 7.52 -11.57 -0.49
C CYS A 14 8.71 -12.51 -0.69
N ASP A 15 9.77 -12.34 0.09
CA ASP A 15 10.99 -13.19 0.03
C ASP A 15 10.68 -14.69 0.15
N LYS A 16 9.56 -15.06 0.78
CA LYS A 16 9.13 -16.44 1.00
C LYS A 16 8.19 -16.97 -0.08
N THR A 17 7.81 -16.16 -1.05
CA THR A 17 6.90 -16.58 -2.12
C THR A 17 7.61 -17.58 -3.02
N PRO A 18 7.09 -18.82 -3.19
CA PRO A 18 7.70 -19.82 -4.04
C PRO A 18 7.72 -19.37 -5.50
N ASN A 19 8.90 -19.23 -6.08
CA ASN A 19 9.09 -18.85 -7.48
C ASN A 19 10.20 -19.72 -8.15
N PRO A 20 10.02 -21.06 -8.27
CA PRO A 20 11.04 -21.94 -8.79
C PRO A 20 11.37 -21.68 -10.27
N ARG A 21 10.44 -21.08 -11.01
CA ARG A 21 10.60 -20.75 -12.44
C ARG A 21 11.13 -19.33 -12.66
N LYS A 22 11.41 -18.58 -11.59
CA LYS A 22 11.91 -17.19 -11.63
C LYS A 22 11.08 -16.27 -12.53
N PHE A 23 9.75 -16.37 -12.45
CA PHE A 23 8.88 -15.42 -13.14
C PHE A 23 9.15 -14.00 -12.64
N PRO A 24 9.25 -13.00 -13.52
CA PRO A 24 9.47 -11.62 -13.13
C PRO A 24 8.26 -11.03 -12.37
N TYR A 25 7.07 -11.51 -12.67
CA TYR A 25 5.81 -11.05 -12.08
C TYR A 25 5.08 -12.22 -11.42
N ILE A 26 5.05 -12.24 -10.09
CA ILE A 26 4.42 -13.32 -9.31
C ILE A 26 3.60 -12.75 -8.15
N VAL A 27 2.48 -13.40 -7.86
CA VAL A 27 1.61 -13.09 -6.71
C VAL A 27 1.45 -14.35 -5.86
N ASP A 28 1.58 -14.21 -4.55
CA ASP A 28 1.32 -15.27 -3.58
C ASP A 28 -0.19 -15.37 -3.30
N ASN A 29 -0.78 -16.53 -3.57
CA ASN A 29 -2.20 -16.75 -3.36
C ASN A 29 -2.66 -16.54 -1.91
N LYS A 30 -1.78 -16.79 -0.91
CA LYS A 30 -2.10 -16.54 0.50
C LYS A 30 -2.22 -15.04 0.78
N LEU A 31 -1.31 -14.23 0.21
CA LEU A 31 -1.32 -12.78 0.35
C LEU A 31 -2.51 -12.17 -0.41
N LEU A 32 -2.78 -12.65 -1.61
CA LEU A 32 -3.96 -12.26 -2.38
C LEU A 32 -5.27 -12.59 -1.64
N THR A 33 -5.35 -13.74 -0.97
CA THR A 33 -6.50 -14.11 -0.14
C THR A 33 -6.68 -13.14 1.03
N ARG A 34 -5.59 -12.64 1.63
CA ARG A 34 -5.64 -11.63 2.69
C ARG A 34 -6.16 -10.29 2.17
N LEU A 35 -5.74 -9.88 0.97
CA LEU A 35 -6.30 -8.71 0.31
C LEU A 35 -7.81 -8.86 0.08
N LYS A 36 -8.25 -9.98 -0.47
CA LYS A 36 -9.69 -10.24 -0.68
C LYS A 36 -10.49 -10.15 0.62
N LYS A 37 -9.97 -10.67 1.74
CA LYS A 37 -10.59 -10.50 3.06
C LYS A 37 -10.69 -9.04 3.49
N LEU A 38 -9.71 -8.19 3.16
CA LEU A 38 -9.77 -6.77 3.43
C LEU A 38 -10.89 -6.12 2.63
N LEU A 39 -11.00 -6.45 1.35
CA LEU A 39 -12.06 -5.93 0.47
C LEU A 39 -13.45 -6.35 0.94
N ASP A 40 -13.64 -7.60 1.31
CA ASP A 40 -14.91 -8.13 1.84
C ASP A 40 -15.34 -7.41 3.12
N ARG A 41 -14.39 -7.05 4.00
CA ARG A 41 -14.66 -6.35 5.26
C ARG A 41 -14.97 -4.87 5.09
N THR A 42 -14.50 -4.25 4.03
CA THR A 42 -14.52 -2.78 3.90
C THR A 42 -15.40 -2.28 2.76
N GLY A 43 -15.64 -3.11 1.75
CA GLY A 43 -16.22 -2.70 0.47
C GLY A 43 -15.32 -1.76 -0.33
N ALA A 44 -14.04 -1.63 0.04
CA ALA A 44 -13.09 -0.78 -0.66
C ALA A 44 -12.80 -1.29 -2.08
N LYS A 45 -12.34 -0.39 -2.93
CA LYS A 45 -11.86 -0.69 -4.27
C LYS A 45 -10.35 -0.51 -4.33
N VAL A 46 -9.69 -1.31 -5.15
CA VAL A 46 -8.23 -1.24 -5.33
C VAL A 46 -7.90 -0.34 -6.51
N VAL A 47 -6.94 0.53 -6.31
CA VAL A 47 -6.23 1.28 -7.36
C VAL A 47 -4.78 0.84 -7.31
N LEU A 48 -4.26 0.35 -8.43
CA LEU A 48 -2.90 -0.18 -8.48
C LEU A 48 -1.89 0.97 -8.51
N SER A 49 -1.01 1.03 -7.52
CA SER A 49 0.11 1.98 -7.43
C SER A 49 1.45 1.36 -7.80
N SER A 50 1.52 0.03 -7.85
CA SER A 50 2.71 -0.75 -8.19
C SER A 50 3.35 -0.35 -9.52
N SER A 51 4.67 -0.42 -9.59
CA SER A 51 5.45 -0.26 -10.83
C SER A 51 5.03 -1.21 -11.95
N TRP A 52 4.41 -2.34 -11.63
CA TRP A 52 3.84 -3.27 -12.61
C TRP A 52 2.88 -2.59 -13.60
N ARG A 53 2.21 -1.50 -13.19
CA ARG A 53 1.30 -0.74 -14.06
C ARG A 53 1.99 -0.06 -15.24
N CYS A 54 3.29 0.22 -15.11
CA CYS A 54 4.10 0.89 -16.13
C CYS A 54 4.63 -0.08 -17.20
N ASP A 55 4.51 -1.40 -16.97
CA ASP A 55 4.87 -2.45 -17.92
C ASP A 55 3.60 -3.19 -18.38
N PRO A 56 3.31 -3.26 -19.68
CA PRO A 56 2.17 -4.02 -20.20
C PRO A 56 2.15 -5.49 -19.77
N VAL A 57 3.32 -6.13 -19.63
CA VAL A 57 3.44 -7.51 -19.16
C VAL A 57 3.12 -7.59 -17.67
N GLY A 58 3.62 -6.65 -16.87
CA GLY A 58 3.31 -6.55 -15.45
C GLY A 58 1.82 -6.31 -15.19
N LEU A 59 1.21 -5.40 -15.95
CA LEU A 59 -0.23 -5.13 -15.85
C LEU A 59 -1.08 -6.34 -16.25
N PHE A 60 -0.68 -7.04 -17.32
CA PHE A 60 -1.31 -8.30 -17.72
C PHE A 60 -1.17 -9.36 -16.63
N ALA A 61 0.03 -9.50 -16.06
CA ALA A 61 0.30 -10.46 -14.98
C ALA A 61 -0.55 -10.17 -13.73
N ALA A 62 -0.70 -8.91 -13.32
CA ALA A 62 -1.58 -8.54 -12.20
C ALA A 62 -3.02 -9.01 -12.44
N LYS A 63 -3.56 -8.81 -13.64
CA LYS A 63 -4.89 -9.30 -14.04
C LYS A 63 -4.94 -10.84 -14.06
N HIS A 64 -3.93 -11.48 -14.64
CA HIS A 64 -3.84 -12.93 -14.73
C HIS A 64 -3.83 -13.61 -13.36
N TRP A 65 -3.11 -13.05 -12.40
CA TRP A 65 -3.11 -13.52 -11.01
C TRP A 65 -4.39 -13.20 -10.25
N GLY A 66 -5.30 -12.44 -10.83
CA GLY A 66 -6.60 -12.10 -10.23
C GLY A 66 -6.51 -11.02 -9.15
N VAL A 67 -5.56 -10.08 -9.26
CA VAL A 67 -5.52 -8.87 -8.43
C VAL A 67 -6.73 -8.00 -8.79
N PRO A 68 -7.63 -7.70 -7.83
CA PRO A 68 -8.93 -7.11 -8.14
C PRO A 68 -8.89 -5.58 -8.17
N PHE A 69 -8.12 -4.97 -9.05
CA PHE A 69 -8.06 -3.52 -9.19
C PHE A 69 -9.07 -3.00 -10.21
N ILE A 70 -9.59 -1.79 -9.95
CA ILE A 70 -10.54 -1.09 -10.82
C ILE A 70 -9.88 -0.03 -11.68
N ASP A 71 -8.69 0.44 -11.27
CA ASP A 71 -7.96 1.52 -11.92
C ASP A 71 -6.48 1.45 -11.55
N VAL A 72 -5.66 2.26 -12.19
CA VAL A 72 -4.22 2.41 -11.93
C VAL A 72 -3.88 3.87 -11.64
N CYS A 73 -2.88 4.12 -10.79
CA CYS A 73 -2.34 5.46 -10.61
C CYS A 73 -1.68 5.97 -11.92
N PRO A 74 -1.73 7.27 -12.20
CA PRO A 74 -0.98 7.84 -13.30
C PRO A 74 0.52 7.61 -13.09
N ASP A 75 1.24 7.31 -14.17
CA ASP A 75 2.69 7.27 -14.16
C ASP A 75 3.24 8.71 -14.29
N LYS A 76 4.02 9.12 -13.31
CA LYS A 76 4.70 10.42 -13.31
C LYS A 76 6.21 10.19 -13.21
N PRO A 77 6.91 10.05 -14.33
CA PRO A 77 8.34 9.76 -14.33
C PRO A 77 9.13 10.77 -13.46
N ARG A 78 10.05 10.27 -12.64
CA ARG A 78 10.89 11.04 -11.71
C ARG A 78 10.12 11.76 -10.60
N SER A 79 8.89 11.36 -10.34
CA SER A 79 8.07 11.88 -9.23
C SER A 79 7.91 10.80 -8.17
N PRO A 80 7.91 11.15 -6.87
CA PRO A 80 7.60 10.21 -5.81
C PRO A 80 6.20 9.62 -5.99
N ARG A 81 6.00 8.39 -5.55
CA ARG A 81 4.71 7.69 -5.59
C ARG A 81 3.59 8.50 -4.95
N ARG A 82 3.89 9.22 -3.86
CA ARG A 82 2.97 10.16 -3.22
C ARG A 82 2.25 11.09 -4.21
N ASN A 83 2.97 11.70 -5.14
CA ASN A 83 2.40 12.64 -6.10
C ASN A 83 1.48 11.96 -7.12
N GLU A 84 1.69 10.69 -7.41
CA GLU A 84 0.85 9.89 -8.28
C GLU A 84 -0.49 9.56 -7.59
N LEU A 85 -0.43 9.18 -6.30
CA LEU A 85 -1.62 8.94 -5.50
C LEU A 85 -2.46 10.21 -5.33
N LEU A 86 -1.84 11.32 -5.01
CA LEU A 86 -2.51 12.62 -4.86
C LEU A 86 -3.15 13.10 -6.17
N ALA A 87 -2.48 12.87 -7.31
CA ALA A 87 -3.04 13.18 -8.62
C ALA A 87 -4.27 12.33 -8.92
N TRP A 88 -4.23 11.03 -8.59
CA TRP A 88 -5.39 10.17 -8.75
C TRP A 88 -6.56 10.62 -7.85
N LEU A 89 -6.29 10.93 -6.58
CA LEU A 89 -7.29 11.43 -5.64
C LEU A 89 -7.93 12.75 -6.11
N SER A 90 -7.13 13.68 -6.62
CA SER A 90 -7.61 14.95 -7.17
C SER A 90 -8.58 14.76 -8.33
N ALA A 91 -8.33 13.76 -9.17
CA ALA A 91 -9.22 13.41 -10.28
C ALA A 91 -10.48 12.63 -9.86
N HIS A 92 -10.50 12.11 -8.63
CA HIS A 92 -11.57 11.23 -8.13
C HIS A 92 -12.19 11.74 -6.81
N PRO A 93 -12.91 12.86 -6.80
CA PRO A 93 -13.45 13.49 -5.57
C PRO A 93 -14.45 12.60 -4.80
N ARG A 94 -14.93 11.53 -5.41
CA ARG A 94 -15.78 10.53 -4.74
C ARG A 94 -14.99 9.57 -3.83
N ALA A 95 -13.66 9.56 -3.91
CA ALA A 95 -12.79 8.83 -2.99
C ALA A 95 -12.72 9.57 -1.65
N THR A 96 -13.59 9.22 -0.72
CA THR A 96 -13.76 9.93 0.56
C THR A 96 -12.88 9.39 1.68
N ARG A 97 -12.33 8.19 1.52
CA ARG A 97 -11.43 7.56 2.48
C ARG A 97 -10.50 6.59 1.75
N TYR A 98 -9.23 6.60 2.09
CA TYR A 98 -8.26 5.73 1.47
C TYR A 98 -7.19 5.26 2.45
N VAL A 99 -6.49 4.19 2.07
CA VAL A 99 -5.24 3.73 2.68
C VAL A 99 -4.24 3.43 1.58
N VAL A 100 -2.97 3.46 1.93
CA VAL A 100 -1.85 3.00 1.10
C VAL A 100 -1.33 1.71 1.69
N ILE A 101 -1.12 0.68 0.88
CA ILE A 101 -0.46 -0.57 1.28
C ILE A 101 0.75 -0.74 0.36
N ASP A 102 1.93 -0.49 0.90
CA ASP A 102 3.20 -0.43 0.19
C ASP A 102 4.33 -0.82 1.15
N ASP A 103 5.30 -1.61 0.73
CA ASP A 103 6.44 -2.00 1.59
C ASP A 103 7.55 -0.95 1.59
N GLU A 104 7.53 -0.03 0.64
CA GLU A 104 8.41 1.14 0.57
C GLU A 104 7.71 2.41 1.06
N ASP A 105 8.51 3.35 1.57
CA ASP A 105 8.03 4.65 2.06
C ASP A 105 8.25 5.73 1.00
N ASP A 106 8.21 5.64 -0.16
CA ASP A 106 8.40 6.61 -1.25
C ASP A 106 7.65 7.96 -1.03
N GLU A 107 8.05 8.68 0.04
CA GLU A 107 7.40 9.90 0.57
C GLU A 107 5.92 9.68 0.98
N LEU A 108 5.57 8.47 1.47
CA LEU A 108 4.21 8.11 1.83
C LEU A 108 3.90 8.27 3.34
N ASP A 109 4.86 8.70 4.15
CA ASP A 109 4.81 8.75 5.61
C ASP A 109 3.75 9.74 6.17
N ASP A 110 3.36 10.74 5.40
CA ASP A 110 2.26 11.66 5.72
C ASP A 110 0.87 11.15 5.29
N LEU A 111 0.81 10.02 4.60
CA LEU A 111 -0.42 9.38 4.16
C LEU A 111 -0.80 8.21 5.10
N PRO A 112 -2.04 7.71 5.06
CA PRO A 112 -2.45 6.54 5.84
C PRO A 112 -1.78 5.25 5.30
N LEU A 113 -0.46 5.15 5.47
CA LEU A 113 0.39 4.06 5.03
C LEU A 113 0.30 2.88 6.00
N PHE A 114 0.02 1.70 5.44
CA PHE A 114 0.14 0.40 6.09
C PHE A 114 1.27 -0.35 5.40
N GLN A 115 2.43 -0.36 6.04
CA GLN A 115 3.68 -0.84 5.45
C GLN A 115 3.97 -2.28 5.83
N PRO A 116 3.79 -3.26 4.91
CA PRO A 116 4.27 -4.62 5.10
C PRO A 116 5.80 -4.67 5.08
N SER A 117 6.36 -5.77 5.58
CA SER A 117 7.75 -6.07 5.33
C SER A 117 7.88 -6.94 4.06
N ALA A 118 8.83 -6.64 3.19
CA ALA A 118 9.15 -7.47 2.03
C ALA A 118 9.43 -8.95 2.39
N LYS A 119 9.81 -9.22 3.66
CA LYS A 119 10.02 -10.60 4.16
C LYS A 119 8.72 -11.37 4.36
N THR A 120 7.59 -10.71 4.63
CA THR A 120 6.33 -11.36 5.05
C THR A 120 5.13 -11.00 4.18
N GLY A 121 5.21 -9.91 3.43
CA GLY A 121 4.11 -9.36 2.66
C GLY A 121 2.94 -8.91 3.53
N LEU A 122 1.76 -8.81 2.94
CA LEU A 122 0.52 -8.38 3.59
C LEU A 122 0.12 -9.34 4.71
N THR A 123 0.23 -8.90 5.97
CA THR A 123 -0.14 -9.69 7.15
C THR A 123 -1.60 -9.48 7.56
N MET A 124 -2.13 -10.38 8.40
CA MET A 124 -3.50 -10.20 8.94
C MET A 124 -3.61 -9.03 9.93
N ASP A 125 -2.50 -8.61 10.56
CA ASP A 125 -2.48 -7.42 11.41
C ASP A 125 -2.67 -6.14 10.58
N ILE A 126 -1.98 -6.06 9.44
CA ILE A 126 -2.16 -4.97 8.47
C ILE A 126 -3.59 -4.96 7.93
N VAL A 127 -4.13 -6.13 7.55
CA VAL A 127 -5.53 -6.26 7.11
C VAL A 127 -6.51 -5.74 8.16
N ARG A 128 -6.31 -6.08 9.44
CA ARG A 128 -7.17 -5.60 10.53
C ARG A 128 -7.06 -4.09 10.75
N GLY A 129 -5.84 -3.56 10.76
CA GLY A 129 -5.59 -2.12 10.92
C GLY A 129 -6.18 -1.30 9.79
N ALA A 130 -5.92 -1.69 8.54
CA ALA A 130 -6.46 -1.03 7.36
C ALA A 130 -7.99 -1.09 7.31
N ALA A 131 -8.60 -2.24 7.70
CA ALA A 131 -10.05 -2.37 7.76
C ALA A 131 -10.68 -1.42 8.78
N LYS A 132 -10.13 -1.35 10.01
CA LYS A 132 -10.57 -0.41 11.03
C LYS A 132 -10.51 1.03 10.54
N TYR A 133 -9.39 1.43 9.96
CA TYR A 133 -9.21 2.77 9.41
C TYR A 133 -10.23 3.10 8.32
N LEU A 134 -10.39 2.20 7.32
CA LEU A 134 -11.34 2.39 6.23
C LEU A 134 -12.80 2.42 6.71
N ASN A 135 -13.14 1.72 7.78
CA ASN A 135 -14.49 1.71 8.34
C ASN A 135 -14.77 2.89 9.29
N GLY A 136 -13.76 3.70 9.62
CA GLY A 136 -13.92 4.81 10.54
C GLY A 136 -13.89 4.41 12.00
N GLU A 137 -13.50 3.19 12.28
CA GLU A 137 -13.23 2.68 13.62
C GLU A 137 -11.84 3.19 14.04
N THR A 138 -11.73 4.53 14.24
CA THR A 138 -10.47 5.16 14.66
C THR A 138 -10.19 4.81 16.10
N ASP A 139 -9.26 3.91 16.32
CA ASP A 139 -8.59 3.76 17.59
C ASP A 139 -7.74 5.02 17.84
N GLU A 140 -7.92 5.70 18.98
CA GLU A 140 -7.08 6.82 19.40
C GLU A 140 -5.59 6.45 19.41
N THR A 141 -5.27 5.17 19.55
CA THR A 141 -3.93 4.59 19.44
C THR A 141 -3.28 4.79 18.07
N MET A 142 -4.03 4.89 16.97
CA MET A 142 -3.44 5.15 15.64
C MET A 142 -3.03 6.62 15.47
N ARG A 143 -3.77 7.56 16.07
CA ARG A 143 -3.35 8.97 16.15
C ARG A 143 -2.10 9.11 17.02
N ALA A 144 -2.01 8.36 18.11
CA ALA A 144 -0.84 8.33 18.98
C ALA A 144 0.38 7.71 18.27
N SER A 145 0.23 6.68 17.43
CA SER A 145 1.35 6.09 16.67
C SER A 145 1.92 7.03 15.62
N ALA A 146 1.10 7.82 14.94
CA ALA A 146 1.56 8.87 14.02
C ALA A 146 2.27 10.00 14.78
N VAL A 147 1.74 10.40 15.93
CA VAL A 147 2.36 11.42 16.80
C VAL A 147 3.66 10.93 17.43
N VAL A 148 3.74 9.64 17.82
CA VAL A 148 4.97 9.04 18.39
C VAL A 148 6.06 8.91 17.30
N ARG A 149 5.72 8.58 16.06
CA ARG A 149 6.69 8.57 14.94
C ARG A 149 7.20 9.98 14.62
N LEU A 150 6.33 10.99 14.63
CA LEU A 150 6.72 12.41 14.50
C LEU A 150 7.65 12.83 15.65
N GLY A 151 7.36 12.44 16.88
CA GLY A 151 8.21 12.71 18.05
C GLY A 151 9.60 12.07 17.97
N GLN A 152 9.71 10.85 17.47
CA GLN A 152 10.98 10.14 17.30
C GLN A 152 11.83 10.73 16.16
N ASN A 153 11.22 11.19 15.07
CA ASN A 153 11.94 11.88 14.00
C ASN A 153 12.50 13.23 14.44
N ILE A 154 11.77 14.00 15.23
CA ILE A 154 12.26 15.26 15.80
C ILE A 154 13.46 15.01 16.72
N HIS A 155 13.43 13.96 17.54
CA HIS A 155 14.53 13.62 18.45
C HIS A 155 15.82 13.19 17.72
N SER A 156 15.69 12.52 16.57
CA SER A 156 16.82 12.12 15.73
C SER A 156 17.48 13.29 14.98
N LEU A 157 16.69 14.30 14.59
CA LEU A 157 17.18 15.54 13.96
C LEU A 157 17.98 16.39 14.93
N PHE A 158 17.57 16.46 16.22
CA PHE A 158 18.33 17.20 17.25
C PHE A 158 19.63 16.53 17.66
N LYS A 159 19.79 15.20 17.48
CA LYS A 159 21.07 14.51 17.75
C LYS A 159 22.12 14.68 16.66
N ARG A 160 21.72 14.98 15.41
CA ARG A 160 22.66 15.19 14.28
C ARG A 160 23.32 16.57 14.26
N ASN A 161 22.80 17.55 15.00
CA ASN A 161 23.36 18.91 15.06
C ASN A 161 24.30 19.14 16.25
N LYS A 162 24.77 18.11 16.94
CA LYS A 162 25.73 18.21 18.08
C LYS A 162 26.98 17.35 17.88
N SER A 163 27.40 17.17 16.63
CA SER A 163 28.72 16.55 16.33
C SER A 163 29.47 17.42 15.34
#